data_5a01a52a201718ac877b02ff49ee7100
#
_entry.id   5a01a52a201718ac877b02ff49ee7100
#
_cell.length_a   1.000
_cell.length_b   1.000
_cell.length_c   1.000
_cell.angle_alpha   90.00
_cell.angle_beta   90.00
_cell.angle_gamma   90.00
#
_symmetry.space_group_name_H-M   'P 1'
#
loop_
_entity.id
_entity.type
_entity.pdbx_description
1 polymer ?
#
loop_
_entity_poly.entity_id
_entity_poly.type
_entity_poly.pdbx_seq_one_letter_code
_entity_poly.pdbx_strand_id
1 'polypeptide(L)'
;ITLESNGWDWTVPVLGDKVTKKYESPTNLTVQKLGTFTDTIPQLTLPAWVTSATVQITAPDGTAWSGDKSSCNTYTYAQNGDYQIIVTAYHNDADAPGDPAGWYAYRAGFTMAMNPKVTLSTERAAQGSIVAIQLSGILDGEPSVESDLGTVWFRKTSSGYMGYLPVTYNAEGGDHTLHL
;
A
#
# COMPACT_ATOMS: atom_id res chain seq x y z
N ILE A 1 -1.09 10.79 -1.35
CA ILE A 1 -2.53 10.96 -1.05
C ILE A 1 -2.76 12.26 -0.29
N THR A 2 -3.90 12.91 -0.56
CA THR A 2 -4.35 14.09 0.16
C THR A 2 -5.45 13.68 1.12
N LEU A 3 -5.28 13.97 2.41
CA LEU A 3 -6.25 13.71 3.45
C LEU A 3 -6.85 15.03 3.96
N GLU A 4 -8.16 15.02 4.16
CA GLU A 4 -8.88 16.12 4.81
C GLU A 4 -9.01 15.82 6.30
N SER A 5 -8.59 16.77 7.13
CA SER A 5 -8.69 16.59 8.57
C SER A 5 -10.15 16.74 9.01
N ASN A 6 -10.59 15.82 9.85
CA ASN A 6 -11.94 15.83 10.42
C ASN A 6 -11.94 15.66 11.95
N GLY A 7 -10.78 15.82 12.58
CA GLY A 7 -10.63 15.93 14.02
C GLY A 7 -9.39 16.73 14.36
N TRP A 8 -9.47 17.57 15.37
CA TRP A 8 -8.34 18.38 15.83
C TRP A 8 -8.52 18.85 17.26
N ASP A 9 -7.38 19.12 17.90
CA ASP A 9 -7.28 19.76 19.20
C ASP A 9 -6.10 20.74 19.13
N TRP A 10 -6.34 22.00 19.41
CA TRP A 10 -5.31 23.04 19.42
C TRP A 10 -5.34 23.86 20.69
N THR A 11 -4.18 24.04 21.26
CA THR A 11 -3.94 24.96 22.39
C THR A 11 -3.11 26.13 21.89
N VAL A 12 -3.64 27.33 22.06
CA VAL A 12 -3.02 28.59 21.64
C VAL A 12 -2.78 29.45 22.86
N PRO A 13 -1.57 29.99 23.05
CA PRO A 13 -1.32 30.96 24.10
C PRO A 13 -2.02 32.29 23.79
N VAL A 14 -2.73 32.84 24.77
CA VAL A 14 -3.45 34.13 24.64
C VAL A 14 -3.21 34.96 25.90
N LEU A 15 -2.48 36.07 25.79
CA LEU A 15 -2.24 37.03 26.86
C LEU A 15 -1.78 36.41 28.19
N GLY A 16 -0.93 35.39 28.16
CA GLY A 16 -0.42 34.70 29.35
C GLY A 16 -1.24 33.47 29.77
N ASP A 17 -2.42 33.26 29.18
CA ASP A 17 -3.24 32.07 29.36
C ASP A 17 -3.14 31.13 28.16
N LYS A 18 -3.71 29.92 28.30
CA LYS A 18 -3.81 28.92 27.22
C LYS A 18 -5.27 28.68 26.91
N VAL A 19 -5.64 28.81 25.63
CA VAL A 19 -6.99 28.49 25.15
C VAL A 19 -6.91 27.22 24.28
N THR A 20 -7.63 26.19 24.69
CA THR A 20 -7.73 24.93 23.94
C THR A 20 -9.09 24.87 23.26
N LYS A 21 -9.07 24.54 21.95
CA LYS A 21 -10.26 24.22 21.17
C LYS A 21 -10.14 22.82 20.60
N LYS A 22 -11.25 22.09 20.61
CA LYS A 22 -11.37 20.74 20.04
C LYS A 22 -12.51 20.72 19.05
N TYR A 23 -12.40 19.84 18.06
CA TYR A 23 -13.48 19.55 17.13
C TYR A 23 -14.04 18.13 17.37
N GLU A 24 -13.20 17.10 17.18
CA GLU A 24 -13.61 15.71 17.42
C GLU A 24 -12.49 14.88 18.05
N SER A 25 -12.87 13.74 18.64
CA SER A 25 -11.91 12.74 19.09
C SER A 25 -11.40 11.93 17.90
N PRO A 26 -10.12 11.53 17.83
CA PRO A 26 -9.58 10.67 16.78
C PRO A 26 -10.34 9.36 16.56
N THR A 27 -11.10 8.90 17.56
CA THR A 27 -11.87 7.66 17.49
C THR A 27 -13.18 7.75 16.72
N ASN A 28 -13.71 8.96 16.50
CA ASN A 28 -15.02 9.21 15.88
C ASN A 28 -14.92 9.89 14.51
N LEU A 29 -13.79 9.76 13.84
CA LEU A 29 -13.57 10.42 12.55
C LEU A 29 -14.40 9.81 11.44
N THR A 30 -14.99 10.66 10.60
CA THR A 30 -15.61 10.26 9.34
C THR A 30 -14.56 9.69 8.38
N VAL A 31 -14.90 8.62 7.68
CA VAL A 31 -13.98 8.00 6.70
C VAL A 31 -14.03 8.75 5.38
N GLN A 32 -12.94 9.38 4.99
CA GLN A 32 -12.75 9.93 3.64
C GLN A 32 -12.51 8.79 2.67
N LYS A 33 -13.22 8.74 1.54
CA LYS A 33 -13.01 7.75 0.48
C LYS A 33 -11.99 8.26 -0.53
N LEU A 34 -10.87 7.53 -0.71
CA LEU A 34 -9.80 7.89 -1.64
C LEU A 34 -9.90 7.17 -3.00
N GLY A 35 -10.88 6.24 -3.15
CA GLY A 35 -11.06 5.47 -4.38
C GLY A 35 -10.18 4.22 -4.45
N THR A 36 -9.90 3.77 -5.68
CA THR A 36 -9.17 2.53 -5.97
C THR A 36 -7.79 2.85 -6.57
N PHE A 37 -6.78 2.14 -6.08
CA PHE A 37 -5.40 2.21 -6.58
C PHE A 37 -5.10 0.93 -7.37
N THR A 38 -4.78 1.08 -8.65
CA THR A 38 -4.53 -0.02 -9.61
C THR A 38 -3.07 -0.15 -10.03
N ASP A 39 -2.33 0.96 -10.02
CA ASP A 39 -0.98 1.03 -10.60
C ASP A 39 0.07 1.61 -9.65
N THR A 40 -0.37 2.28 -8.58
CA THR A 40 0.53 2.98 -7.67
C THR A 40 0.19 2.67 -6.22
N ILE A 41 1.22 2.49 -5.40
CA ILE A 41 1.09 2.34 -3.96
C ILE A 41 0.84 3.72 -3.34
N PRO A 42 -0.17 3.88 -2.45
CA PRO A 42 -0.42 5.14 -1.75
C PRO A 42 0.80 5.59 -0.95
N GLN A 43 1.19 6.85 -1.12
CA GLN A 43 2.27 7.48 -0.36
C GLN A 43 1.70 8.64 0.47
N LEU A 44 2.08 8.71 1.73
CA LEU A 44 1.69 9.76 2.66
C LEU A 44 2.78 10.83 2.73
N THR A 45 2.42 12.07 2.40
CA THR A 45 3.31 13.22 2.59
C THR A 45 2.80 14.07 3.73
N LEU A 46 3.59 14.18 4.79
CA LEU A 46 3.26 14.99 5.95
C LEU A 46 3.79 16.42 5.76
N PRO A 47 3.00 17.45 6.09
CA PRO A 47 3.47 18.84 6.04
C PRO A 47 4.68 19.10 6.93
N ALA A 48 5.46 20.13 6.60
CA ALA A 48 6.70 20.46 7.33
C ALA A 48 6.46 20.83 8.81
N TRP A 49 5.28 21.40 9.13
CA TRP A 49 4.92 21.77 10.50
C TRP A 49 4.67 20.56 11.42
N VAL A 50 4.49 19.36 10.87
CA VAL A 50 4.29 18.14 11.68
C VAL A 50 5.59 17.77 12.37
N THR A 51 5.62 17.84 13.69
CA THR A 51 6.79 17.46 14.49
C THR A 51 6.85 15.95 14.71
N SER A 52 5.69 15.32 14.96
CA SER A 52 5.56 13.87 15.08
C SER A 52 4.22 13.41 14.50
N ALA A 53 4.11 12.12 14.18
CA ALA A 53 2.86 11.53 13.73
C ALA A 53 2.75 10.08 14.18
N THR A 54 1.51 9.62 14.32
CA THR A 54 1.17 8.19 14.37
C THR A 54 0.35 7.83 13.15
N VAL A 55 0.68 6.71 12.52
CA VAL A 55 -0.02 6.19 11.36
C VAL A 55 -0.46 4.77 11.69
N GLN A 56 -1.74 4.48 11.49
CA GLN A 56 -2.30 3.14 11.65
C GLN A 56 -2.92 2.72 10.33
N ILE A 57 -2.60 1.53 9.86
CA ILE A 57 -3.16 0.94 8.64
C ILE A 57 -3.82 -0.37 9.03
N THR A 58 -5.08 -0.56 8.61
CA THR A 58 -5.80 -1.81 8.75
C THR A 58 -5.94 -2.43 7.36
N ALA A 59 -5.44 -3.64 7.19
CA ALA A 59 -5.49 -4.41 5.95
C ALA A 59 -6.86 -5.09 5.75
N PRO A 60 -7.16 -5.63 4.55
CA PRO A 60 -8.42 -6.32 4.25
C PRO A 60 -8.71 -7.52 5.15
N ASP A 61 -7.69 -8.22 5.62
CA ASP A 61 -7.82 -9.35 6.55
C ASP A 61 -7.98 -8.92 8.02
N GLY A 62 -8.06 -7.63 8.29
CA GLY A 62 -8.16 -7.05 9.64
C GLY A 62 -6.82 -6.88 10.36
N THR A 63 -5.71 -7.29 9.76
CA THR A 63 -4.38 -7.06 10.34
C THR A 63 -4.10 -5.58 10.47
N ALA A 64 -3.65 -5.15 11.64
CA ALA A 64 -3.29 -3.75 11.91
C ALA A 64 -1.78 -3.56 11.97
N TRP A 65 -1.31 -2.49 11.34
CA TRP A 65 0.05 -2.00 11.42
C TRP A 65 0.07 -0.59 12.01
N SER A 66 1.13 -0.25 12.73
CA SER A 66 1.34 1.08 13.27
C SER A 66 2.77 1.56 13.01
N GLY A 67 2.90 2.83 12.65
CA GLY A 67 4.16 3.51 12.42
C GLY A 67 4.12 4.95 12.89
N ASP A 68 5.27 5.59 12.80
CA ASP A 68 5.48 7.00 13.12
C ASP A 68 5.75 7.84 11.86
N LYS A 69 6.10 9.13 12.04
CA LYS A 69 6.45 10.04 10.96
C LYS A 69 7.58 9.49 10.06
N SER A 70 8.56 8.80 10.63
CA SER A 70 9.74 8.29 9.91
C SER A 70 9.42 7.02 9.11
N SER A 71 8.48 6.24 9.61
CA SER A 71 8.08 4.93 9.04
C SER A 71 6.75 4.97 8.27
N CYS A 72 6.11 6.12 8.12
CA CYS A 72 4.75 6.24 7.57
C CYS A 72 4.57 5.64 6.15
N ASN A 73 5.63 5.48 5.38
CA ASN A 73 5.62 4.90 4.04
C ASN A 73 6.36 3.55 3.95
N THR A 74 6.65 2.90 5.07
CA THR A 74 7.35 1.61 5.09
C THR A 74 6.41 0.41 5.09
N TYR A 75 5.09 0.65 5.23
CA TYR A 75 4.10 -0.42 5.17
C TYR A 75 4.10 -1.09 3.80
N THR A 76 4.11 -2.43 3.80
CA THR A 76 4.03 -3.23 2.58
C THR A 76 2.60 -3.69 2.36
N TYR A 77 1.97 -3.22 1.29
CA TYR A 77 0.64 -3.65 0.88
C TYR A 77 0.76 -5.03 0.21
N ALA A 78 0.35 -6.08 0.93
CA ALA A 78 0.55 -7.48 0.52
C ALA A 78 -0.71 -8.12 -0.10
N GLN A 79 -1.85 -7.44 -0.05
CA GLN A 79 -3.14 -7.97 -0.48
C GLN A 79 -3.91 -6.91 -1.27
N ASN A 80 -4.72 -7.34 -2.24
CA ASN A 80 -5.80 -6.53 -2.78
C ASN A 80 -6.97 -6.47 -1.80
N GLY A 81 -7.81 -5.44 -1.91
CA GLY A 81 -8.98 -5.25 -1.07
C GLY A 81 -8.99 -3.91 -0.34
N ASP A 82 -9.88 -3.78 0.63
CA ASP A 82 -10.16 -2.52 1.30
C ASP A 82 -9.23 -2.28 2.49
N TYR A 83 -8.57 -1.13 2.47
CA TYR A 83 -7.69 -0.64 3.52
C TYR A 83 -8.30 0.55 4.23
N GLN A 84 -8.00 0.68 5.51
CA GLN A 84 -8.24 1.90 6.27
C GLN A 84 -6.91 2.46 6.75
N ILE A 85 -6.79 3.80 6.75
CA ILE A 85 -5.67 4.53 7.32
C ILE A 85 -6.18 5.58 8.30
N ILE A 86 -5.54 5.64 9.46
CA ILE A 86 -5.73 6.71 10.45
C ILE A 86 -4.37 7.36 10.66
N VAL A 87 -4.34 8.68 10.52
CA VAL A 87 -3.15 9.49 10.76
C VAL A 87 -3.46 10.51 11.82
N THR A 88 -2.65 10.57 12.88
CA THR A 88 -2.67 11.68 13.84
C THR A 88 -1.35 12.43 13.73
N ALA A 89 -1.42 13.65 13.25
CA ALA A 89 -0.28 14.53 13.05
C ALA A 89 -0.21 15.56 14.17
N TYR A 90 0.92 15.61 14.85
CA TYR A 90 1.15 16.49 16.01
C TYR A 90 2.05 17.65 15.63
N HIS A 91 1.74 18.79 16.19
CA HIS A 91 2.64 19.93 16.31
C HIS A 91 2.93 20.17 17.79
N ASN A 92 4.12 19.82 18.21
CA ASN A 92 4.59 20.03 19.58
C ASN A 92 5.90 20.81 19.48
N ASP A 93 5.84 22.11 19.65
CA ASP A 93 7.03 22.92 19.73
C ASP A 93 7.39 23.14 21.21
N ALA A 94 8.19 22.21 21.72
CA ALA A 94 8.72 22.32 23.08
C ALA A 94 9.81 23.39 23.19
N ASP A 95 10.39 23.81 22.08
CA ASP A 95 11.56 24.72 22.02
C ASP A 95 11.13 26.19 21.90
N ALA A 96 9.86 26.46 21.55
CA ALA A 96 9.32 27.80 21.46
C ALA A 96 8.18 28.03 22.47
N PRO A 97 8.47 28.48 23.68
CA PRO A 97 7.44 28.81 24.68
C PRO A 97 6.49 29.87 24.14
N GLY A 98 5.25 29.49 23.96
CA GLY A 98 4.20 30.39 23.45
C GLY A 98 3.66 30.03 22.08
N ASP A 99 4.24 29.03 21.39
CA ASP A 99 3.71 28.55 20.12
C ASP A 99 2.47 27.66 20.32
N PRO A 100 1.58 27.63 19.31
CA PRO A 100 0.43 26.74 19.32
C PRO A 100 0.89 25.28 19.34
N ALA A 101 0.25 24.45 20.14
CA ALA A 101 0.47 23.01 20.16
C ALA A 101 -0.85 22.27 19.96
N GLY A 102 -0.80 21.13 19.30
CA GLY A 102 -2.00 20.35 19.10
C GLY A 102 -1.83 19.21 18.11
N TRP A 103 -2.94 18.70 17.63
CA TRP A 103 -2.96 17.62 16.65
C TRP A 103 -4.10 17.79 15.65
N TYR A 104 -3.89 17.20 14.47
CA TYR A 104 -4.92 16.93 13.47
C TYR A 104 -5.03 15.44 13.25
N ALA A 105 -6.27 14.94 13.17
CA ALA A 105 -6.54 13.56 12.87
C ALA A 105 -7.25 13.41 11.53
N TYR A 106 -6.90 12.35 10.84
CA TYR A 106 -7.38 12.01 9.50
C TYR A 106 -7.77 10.53 9.49
N ARG A 107 -8.89 10.20 8.86
CA ARG A 107 -9.30 8.83 8.62
C ARG A 107 -9.73 8.66 7.18
N ALA A 108 -9.14 7.71 6.47
CA ALA A 108 -9.49 7.43 5.10
C ALA A 108 -9.60 5.93 4.84
N GLY A 109 -10.38 5.60 3.81
CA GLY A 109 -10.49 4.26 3.25
C GLY A 109 -10.19 4.28 1.76
N PHE A 110 -9.55 3.23 1.26
CA PHE A 110 -9.25 3.04 -0.15
C PHE A 110 -9.18 1.55 -0.48
N THR A 111 -9.35 1.23 -1.76
CA THR A 111 -9.23 -0.13 -2.27
C THR A 111 -7.92 -0.29 -3.03
N MET A 112 -7.16 -1.33 -2.75
CA MET A 112 -6.05 -1.78 -3.59
C MET A 112 -6.59 -2.83 -4.57
N ALA A 113 -6.33 -2.63 -5.88
CA ALA A 113 -6.70 -3.55 -6.96
C ALA A 113 -5.55 -3.62 -7.97
N MET A 114 -4.36 -3.97 -7.45
CA MET A 114 -3.12 -4.05 -8.24
C MET A 114 -3.11 -5.33 -9.07
N ASN A 115 -2.78 -5.20 -10.34
CA ASN A 115 -2.52 -6.35 -11.19
C ASN A 115 -1.09 -6.89 -10.96
N PRO A 116 -0.88 -8.21 -11.01
CA PRO A 116 0.45 -8.78 -10.96
C PRO A 116 1.25 -8.38 -12.20
N LYS A 117 2.54 -8.10 -12.00
CA LYS A 117 3.47 -7.88 -13.11
C LYS A 117 4.06 -9.21 -13.56
N VAL A 118 3.84 -9.55 -14.83
CA VAL A 118 4.39 -10.73 -15.49
C VAL A 118 5.65 -10.34 -16.26
N THR A 119 6.71 -11.13 -16.12
CA THR A 119 7.94 -11.00 -16.91
C THR A 119 8.36 -12.38 -17.41
N LEU A 120 8.55 -12.51 -18.72
CA LEU A 120 9.07 -13.71 -19.34
C LEU A 120 10.56 -13.59 -19.58
N SER A 121 11.32 -14.68 -19.45
CA SER A 121 12.74 -14.71 -19.80
C SER A 121 12.98 -14.50 -21.29
N THR A 122 12.02 -14.87 -22.13
CA THR A 122 11.99 -14.66 -23.56
C THR A 122 10.56 -14.73 -24.08
N GLU A 123 10.26 -13.94 -25.10
CA GLU A 123 9.00 -14.01 -25.86
C GLU A 123 9.10 -14.99 -27.08
N ARG A 124 10.31 -15.47 -27.35
CA ARG A 124 10.55 -16.45 -28.44
C ARG A 124 11.39 -17.59 -27.90
N ALA A 125 10.88 -18.79 -27.97
CA ALA A 125 11.52 -19.99 -27.45
C ALA A 125 11.57 -21.09 -28.49
N ALA A 126 12.69 -21.81 -28.55
CA ALA A 126 12.83 -22.99 -29.42
C ALA A 126 12.19 -24.21 -28.75
N GLN A 127 11.77 -25.18 -29.52
CA GLN A 127 11.40 -26.51 -29.04
C GLN A 127 12.54 -27.12 -28.20
N GLY A 128 12.20 -27.75 -27.08
CA GLY A 128 13.14 -28.30 -26.13
C GLY A 128 13.76 -27.30 -25.16
N SER A 129 13.35 -26.03 -25.21
CA SER A 129 13.78 -24.98 -24.27
C SER A 129 12.82 -24.79 -23.09
N ILE A 130 13.17 -23.88 -22.18
CA ILE A 130 12.36 -23.52 -21.02
C ILE A 130 12.21 -22.01 -20.98
N VAL A 131 10.97 -21.53 -20.80
CA VAL A 131 10.67 -20.12 -20.55
C VAL A 131 10.47 -19.93 -19.05
N ALA A 132 11.27 -19.08 -18.41
CA ALA A 132 11.04 -18.68 -17.04
C ALA A 132 9.98 -17.56 -16.99
N ILE A 133 9.04 -17.68 -16.05
CA ILE A 133 7.94 -16.74 -15.81
C ILE A 133 8.12 -16.19 -14.41
N GLN A 134 8.37 -14.89 -14.32
CA GLN A 134 8.43 -14.18 -13.02
C GLN A 134 7.14 -13.39 -12.83
N LEU A 135 6.52 -13.59 -11.67
CA LEU A 135 5.38 -12.81 -11.20
C LEU A 135 5.79 -11.98 -10.00
N SER A 136 5.46 -10.70 -10.02
CA SER A 136 5.73 -9.78 -8.93
C SER A 136 4.56 -8.82 -8.71
N GLY A 137 4.55 -8.13 -7.55
CA GLY A 137 3.45 -7.26 -7.14
C GLY A 137 2.51 -7.96 -6.15
N ILE A 138 1.29 -7.47 -6.06
CA ILE A 138 0.25 -8.03 -5.20
C ILE A 138 -0.44 -9.18 -5.94
N LEU A 139 -0.50 -10.33 -5.29
CA LEU A 139 -1.10 -11.55 -5.83
C LEU A 139 -2.15 -12.05 -4.85
N ASP A 140 -3.36 -12.31 -5.35
CA ASP A 140 -4.47 -12.86 -4.56
C ASP A 140 -4.41 -14.39 -4.58
N GLY A 141 -3.53 -14.97 -3.77
CA GLY A 141 -3.35 -16.43 -3.65
C GLY A 141 -2.11 -16.98 -4.36
N GLU A 142 -2.07 -18.30 -4.53
CA GLU A 142 -1.03 -18.97 -5.31
C GLU A 142 -1.33 -18.82 -6.81
N PRO A 143 -0.36 -18.36 -7.60
CA PRO A 143 -0.58 -18.21 -9.04
C PRO A 143 -0.66 -19.55 -9.74
N SER A 144 -1.52 -19.62 -10.75
CA SER A 144 -1.56 -20.70 -11.71
C SER A 144 -1.50 -20.13 -13.13
N VAL A 145 -0.84 -20.82 -14.03
CA VAL A 145 -0.84 -20.46 -15.45
C VAL A 145 -1.33 -21.64 -16.25
N GLU A 146 -2.33 -21.39 -17.08
CA GLU A 146 -2.79 -22.31 -18.10
C GLU A 146 -2.16 -21.94 -19.44
N SER A 147 -1.66 -22.92 -20.15
CA SER A 147 -1.08 -22.78 -21.48
C SER A 147 -1.35 -24.03 -22.29
N ASP A 148 -1.44 -23.87 -23.59
CA ASP A 148 -1.47 -24.97 -24.56
C ASP A 148 -0.13 -25.76 -24.61
N LEU A 149 0.96 -25.18 -24.10
CA LEU A 149 2.26 -25.83 -23.97
C LEU A 149 2.38 -26.70 -22.69
N GLY A 150 1.46 -26.55 -21.73
CA GLY A 150 1.44 -27.34 -20.49
C GLY A 150 1.25 -26.50 -19.24
N THR A 151 1.33 -27.17 -18.09
CA THR A 151 1.12 -26.55 -16.78
C THR A 151 2.41 -25.95 -16.24
N VAL A 152 2.32 -24.76 -15.68
CA VAL A 152 3.43 -24.08 -14.99
C VAL A 152 3.27 -24.22 -13.48
N TRP A 153 4.32 -24.68 -12.82
CA TRP A 153 4.40 -24.76 -11.38
C TRP A 153 5.20 -23.57 -10.84
N PHE A 154 4.61 -22.81 -9.92
CA PHE A 154 5.26 -21.65 -9.33
C PHE A 154 5.88 -21.98 -7.98
N ARG A 155 7.03 -21.40 -7.73
CA ARG A 155 7.69 -21.38 -6.44
C ARG A 155 7.77 -19.95 -5.92
N LYS A 156 7.38 -19.73 -4.66
CA LYS A 156 7.50 -18.44 -3.99
C LYS A 156 8.98 -18.06 -3.83
N THR A 157 9.27 -16.79 -4.13
CA THR A 157 10.60 -16.15 -3.99
C THR A 157 10.48 -14.92 -3.09
N SER A 158 11.58 -14.25 -2.78
CA SER A 158 11.57 -13.00 -2.02
C SER A 158 10.87 -11.83 -2.74
N SER A 159 10.74 -11.89 -4.07
CA SER A 159 10.18 -10.82 -4.92
C SER A 159 8.87 -11.20 -5.63
N GLY A 160 8.24 -12.31 -5.23
CA GLY A 160 7.02 -12.83 -5.84
C GLY A 160 7.08 -14.32 -6.11
N TYR A 161 6.81 -14.74 -7.34
CA TYR A 161 6.83 -16.14 -7.74
C TYR A 161 7.66 -16.34 -9.01
N MET A 162 8.28 -17.52 -9.11
CA MET A 162 9.02 -17.97 -10.29
C MET A 162 8.44 -19.29 -10.76
N GLY A 163 8.06 -19.36 -12.03
CA GLY A 163 7.59 -20.56 -12.70
C GLY A 163 8.44 -20.88 -13.93
N TYR A 164 8.37 -22.11 -14.39
CA TYR A 164 9.09 -22.59 -15.57
C TYR A 164 8.11 -23.32 -16.49
N LEU A 165 8.00 -22.82 -17.71
CA LEU A 165 7.21 -23.43 -18.79
C LEU A 165 8.14 -24.20 -19.72
N PRO A 166 8.07 -25.53 -19.77
CA PRO A 166 8.82 -26.31 -20.74
C PRO A 166 8.17 -26.19 -22.12
N VAL A 167 8.96 -25.88 -23.14
CA VAL A 167 8.57 -25.95 -24.55
C VAL A 167 9.00 -27.32 -25.10
N THR A 168 8.06 -28.24 -25.20
CA THR A 168 8.37 -29.60 -25.63
C THR A 168 8.90 -29.67 -27.06
N TYR A 169 9.60 -30.77 -27.41
CA TYR A 169 10.07 -30.98 -28.80
C TYR A 169 8.95 -31.15 -29.81
N ASN A 170 7.73 -31.48 -29.34
CA ASN A 170 6.56 -31.66 -30.19
C ASN A 170 5.63 -30.44 -30.19
N ALA A 171 6.03 -29.34 -29.57
CA ALA A 171 5.25 -28.10 -29.58
C ALA A 171 5.10 -27.63 -31.05
N GLU A 172 3.90 -27.25 -31.39
CA GLU A 172 3.67 -26.64 -32.72
C GLU A 172 4.36 -25.27 -32.78
N GLY A 173 4.78 -24.87 -33.95
CA GLY A 173 5.34 -23.53 -34.16
C GLY A 173 4.22 -22.51 -34.30
N GLY A 174 4.37 -21.34 -33.68
CA GLY A 174 3.38 -20.27 -33.74
C GLY A 174 3.27 -19.48 -32.44
N ASP A 175 2.18 -18.73 -32.33
CA ASP A 175 1.87 -17.96 -31.13
C ASP A 175 1.15 -18.84 -30.10
N HIS A 176 1.62 -18.80 -28.85
CA HIS A 176 1.06 -19.53 -27.74
C HIS A 176 0.55 -18.54 -26.71
N THR A 177 -0.56 -18.88 -26.04
CA THR A 177 -1.18 -17.99 -25.04
C THR A 177 -0.96 -18.53 -23.63
N LEU A 178 -0.58 -17.62 -22.71
CA LEU A 178 -0.50 -17.87 -21.28
C LEU A 178 -1.64 -17.14 -20.58
N HIS A 179 -2.48 -17.85 -19.85
CA HIS A 179 -3.53 -17.30 -19.02
C HIS A 179 -3.12 -17.42 -17.55
N LEU A 180 -3.02 -16.27 -16.87
CA LEU A 180 -2.71 -16.15 -15.44
C LEU A 180 -4.00 -16.00 -14.64
#